data_1e84352705ab0fb7102686cac862e647
#
_entry.id   1e84352705ab0fb7102686cac862e647
#
_cell.length_a   1.000
_cell.length_b   1.000
_cell.length_c   1.000
_cell.angle_alpha   90.00
_cell.angle_beta   90.00
_cell.angle_gamma   90.00
#
_symmetry.space_group_name_H-M   'P 1'
#
loop_
_entity.id
_entity.type
_entity.pdbx_description
1 polymer ?
#
loop_
_entity_poly.entity_id
_entity_poly.type
_entity_poly.pdbx_seq_one_letter_code
_entity_poly.pdbx_strand_id
1 'polypeptide(L)'
;MAAEIQDSRSARFALRCSNWAERWFPDSWVFAALAVVLVCVAAMAMGAKPTDTAKAFGDGFWSLIPFTMQMAFVVIGGYVVASSPPAARLIDRLARIPKNGRSAVCWVALISMVASLLNWGLSLVFGGLLVRALARRTDLKMDYRAAGAAAYLGLGAVWALGLSSSAAQLQANPASLPPSILSITGVIPFTETIFLWQSGVLLAALVIVSLIVAYATAPGASSARTAEQCGIDPSFTAPPPAQRTRPGEWLEHSPVLTLLLVALAAGWLYQEFASKPAITAISGLNTYNFLFIMLGSSAALAAAQLSRCRDPRSADHHRGADPVSPVWLDRRGADSGQGHR
;
A
#
# COMPACT_ATOMS: atom_id res chain seq x y z
N MET A 1 -37.03 22.61 14.96
CA MET A 1 -35.89 23.54 15.14
C MET A 1 -34.63 22.69 15.00
N ALA A 2 -34.09 22.62 13.79
CA ALA A 2 -32.80 21.93 13.53
C ALA A 2 -31.72 22.81 14.13
N ALA A 3 -31.00 22.32 15.14
CA ALA A 3 -29.79 22.97 15.65
C ALA A 3 -28.80 23.05 14.49
N GLU A 4 -28.52 24.25 14.02
CA GLU A 4 -27.43 24.53 13.10
C GLU A 4 -26.11 24.06 13.74
N ILE A 5 -25.62 22.97 13.25
CA ILE A 5 -24.38 22.33 13.71
C ILE A 5 -23.23 23.21 13.23
N GLN A 6 -22.69 24.04 14.11
CA GLN A 6 -21.53 24.86 13.82
C GLN A 6 -20.28 23.98 13.67
N ASP A 7 -19.99 23.60 12.43
CA ASP A 7 -18.66 23.11 12.05
C ASP A 7 -17.61 24.14 12.46
N SER A 8 -16.47 23.68 12.97
CA SER A 8 -15.37 24.59 13.30
C SER A 8 -14.95 25.39 12.07
N ARG A 9 -14.44 26.62 12.26
CA ARG A 9 -13.97 27.44 11.14
C ARG A 9 -12.97 26.72 10.24
N SER A 10 -12.10 25.91 10.85
CA SER A 10 -11.11 25.07 10.16
C SER A 10 -11.75 23.95 9.33
N ALA A 11 -12.80 23.29 9.82
CA ALA A 11 -13.51 22.27 9.06
C ALA A 11 -14.23 22.86 7.85
N ARG A 12 -14.86 24.04 8.01
CA ARG A 12 -15.48 24.76 6.88
C ARG A 12 -14.46 25.21 5.85
N PHE A 13 -13.29 25.66 6.27
CA PHE A 13 -12.21 26.02 5.36
C PHE A 13 -11.72 24.78 4.59
N ALA A 14 -11.47 23.66 5.26
CA ALA A 14 -11.05 22.41 4.64
C ALA A 14 -12.05 21.92 3.59
N LEU A 15 -13.36 21.97 3.89
CA LEU A 15 -14.41 21.62 2.92
C LEU A 15 -14.43 22.55 1.70
N ARG A 16 -14.18 23.86 1.88
CA ARG A 16 -14.08 24.80 0.74
C ARG A 16 -12.89 24.45 -0.14
N CYS A 17 -11.72 24.18 0.46
CA CYS A 17 -10.54 23.77 -0.28
C CYS A 17 -10.76 22.43 -1.03
N SER A 18 -11.41 21.46 -0.39
CA SER A 18 -11.75 20.18 -1.01
C SER A 18 -12.69 20.36 -2.22
N ASN A 19 -13.78 21.11 -2.06
CA ASN A 19 -14.73 21.38 -3.15
C ASN A 19 -14.08 22.17 -4.30
N TRP A 20 -13.15 23.07 -3.98
CA TRP A 20 -12.39 23.80 -5.01
C TRP A 20 -11.45 22.85 -5.76
N ALA A 21 -10.68 22.05 -5.03
CA ALA A 21 -9.77 21.07 -5.63
C ALA A 21 -10.52 20.06 -6.51
N GLU A 22 -11.62 19.48 -6.02
CA GLU A 22 -12.46 18.54 -6.77
C GLU A 22 -12.98 19.13 -8.09
N ARG A 23 -13.25 20.43 -8.11
CA ARG A 23 -13.74 21.11 -9.30
C ARG A 23 -12.66 21.52 -10.30
N TRP A 24 -11.45 21.84 -9.82
CA TRP A 24 -10.39 22.46 -10.64
C TRP A 24 -9.19 21.58 -10.91
N PHE A 25 -9.01 20.51 -10.13
CA PHE A 25 -7.89 19.61 -10.32
C PHE A 25 -8.25 18.55 -11.35
N PRO A 26 -7.56 18.54 -12.52
CA PRO A 26 -7.71 17.46 -13.48
C PRO A 26 -7.06 16.18 -12.99
N ASP A 27 -7.20 15.10 -13.76
CA ASP A 27 -6.51 13.84 -13.50
C ASP A 27 -4.99 14.03 -13.41
N SER A 28 -4.34 13.21 -12.60
CA SER A 28 -2.89 13.27 -12.36
C SER A 28 -2.05 13.13 -13.63
N TRP A 29 -2.55 12.42 -14.64
CA TRP A 29 -1.91 12.29 -15.94
C TRP A 29 -1.77 13.65 -16.65
N VAL A 30 -2.79 14.52 -16.54
CA VAL A 30 -2.76 15.87 -17.13
C VAL A 30 -1.64 16.71 -16.53
N PHE A 31 -1.42 16.62 -15.21
CA PHE A 31 -0.29 17.32 -14.56
C PHE A 31 1.05 16.82 -15.06
N ALA A 32 1.21 15.50 -15.22
CA ALA A 32 2.45 14.92 -15.76
C ALA A 32 2.70 15.39 -17.21
N ALA A 33 1.67 15.37 -18.06
CA ALA A 33 1.77 15.85 -19.43
C ALA A 33 2.10 17.35 -19.50
N LEU A 34 1.45 18.18 -18.67
CA LEU A 34 1.76 19.62 -18.58
C LEU A 34 3.20 19.86 -18.11
N ALA A 35 3.68 19.12 -17.13
CA ALA A 35 5.05 19.23 -16.65
C ALA A 35 6.06 18.93 -17.78
N VAL A 36 5.84 17.87 -18.55
CA VAL A 36 6.68 17.53 -19.71
C VAL A 36 6.68 18.67 -20.73
N VAL A 37 5.49 19.17 -21.10
CA VAL A 37 5.37 20.28 -22.06
C VAL A 37 6.09 21.52 -21.58
N LEU A 38 5.90 21.90 -20.30
CA LEU A 38 6.56 23.08 -19.72
C LEU A 38 8.09 22.95 -19.73
N VAL A 39 8.63 21.76 -19.39
CA VAL A 39 10.07 21.49 -19.41
C VAL A 39 10.61 21.56 -20.85
N CYS A 40 9.90 20.96 -21.81
CA CYS A 40 10.29 21.03 -23.22
C CYS A 40 10.30 22.47 -23.74
N VAL A 41 9.28 23.26 -23.43
CA VAL A 41 9.21 24.70 -23.81
C VAL A 41 10.34 25.49 -23.17
N ALA A 42 10.59 25.26 -21.87
CA ALA A 42 11.69 25.93 -21.17
C ALA A 42 13.06 25.58 -21.78
N ALA A 43 13.31 24.31 -22.10
CA ALA A 43 14.54 23.88 -22.74
C ALA A 43 14.74 24.54 -24.11
N MET A 44 13.69 24.61 -24.93
CA MET A 44 13.74 25.32 -26.23
C MET A 44 13.94 26.82 -26.07
N ALA A 45 13.32 27.44 -25.06
CA ALA A 45 13.54 28.86 -24.74
C ALA A 45 14.99 29.15 -24.30
N MET A 46 15.67 28.16 -23.70
CA MET A 46 17.10 28.22 -23.36
C MET A 46 18.03 27.86 -24.51
N GLY A 47 17.50 27.64 -25.73
CA GLY A 47 18.28 27.42 -26.95
C GLY A 47 18.42 25.97 -27.40
N ALA A 48 17.74 25.01 -26.74
CA ALA A 48 17.72 23.63 -27.20
C ALA A 48 16.93 23.51 -28.51
N LYS A 49 17.43 22.68 -29.46
CA LYS A 49 16.73 22.43 -30.70
C LYS A 49 15.52 21.50 -30.46
N PRO A 50 14.41 21.68 -31.18
CA PRO A 50 13.25 20.81 -31.05
C PRO A 50 13.57 19.32 -31.27
N THR A 51 14.47 18.98 -32.18
CA THR A 51 14.95 17.61 -32.42
C THR A 51 15.69 17.01 -31.23
N ASP A 52 16.55 17.82 -30.59
CA ASP A 52 17.32 17.38 -29.43
C ASP A 52 16.42 17.21 -28.21
N THR A 53 15.44 18.10 -28.04
CA THR A 53 14.42 18.01 -26.99
C THR A 53 13.55 16.76 -27.14
N ALA A 54 13.10 16.46 -28.37
CA ALA A 54 12.31 15.25 -28.65
C ALA A 54 13.14 13.97 -28.41
N LYS A 55 14.41 13.97 -28.82
CA LYS A 55 15.32 12.85 -28.52
C LYS A 55 15.53 12.67 -27.02
N ALA A 56 15.82 13.74 -26.30
CA ALA A 56 16.01 13.69 -24.85
C ALA A 56 14.75 13.18 -24.12
N PHE A 57 13.55 13.55 -24.57
CA PHE A 57 12.30 13.01 -24.03
C PHE A 57 12.21 11.49 -24.26
N GLY A 58 12.46 11.01 -25.49
CA GLY A 58 12.38 9.58 -25.80
C GLY A 58 13.41 8.75 -25.03
N ASP A 59 14.67 9.17 -25.05
CA ASP A 59 15.76 8.48 -24.36
C ASP A 59 15.53 8.48 -22.83
N GLY A 60 15.06 9.61 -22.27
CA GLY A 60 14.73 9.76 -20.87
C GLY A 60 13.58 8.86 -20.44
N PHE A 61 12.52 8.76 -21.26
CA PHE A 61 11.38 7.88 -20.98
C PHE A 61 11.82 6.42 -20.81
N TRP A 62 12.63 5.91 -21.73
CA TRP A 62 13.10 4.52 -21.67
C TRP A 62 14.11 4.27 -20.55
N SER A 63 14.95 5.24 -20.22
CA SER A 63 15.92 5.11 -19.14
C SER A 63 15.29 4.99 -17.76
N LEU A 64 14.05 5.48 -17.58
CA LEU A 64 13.33 5.42 -16.30
C LEU A 64 12.63 4.08 -16.04
N ILE A 65 12.53 3.18 -17.02
CA ILE A 65 11.82 1.89 -16.85
C ILE A 65 12.35 1.07 -15.67
N PRO A 66 13.67 0.83 -15.50
CA PRO A 66 14.16 0.04 -14.37
C PRO A 66 13.75 0.63 -13.02
N PHE A 67 13.89 1.94 -12.85
CA PHE A 67 13.49 2.63 -11.63
C PHE A 67 11.97 2.59 -11.40
N THR A 68 11.18 2.77 -12.45
CA THR A 68 9.71 2.67 -12.38
C THR A 68 9.26 1.29 -11.94
N MET A 69 9.88 0.23 -12.49
CA MET A 69 9.61 -1.14 -12.06
C MET A 69 10.00 -1.40 -10.61
N GLN A 70 11.14 -0.88 -10.17
CA GLN A 70 11.55 -0.96 -8.77
C GLN A 70 10.54 -0.27 -7.84
N MET A 71 10.02 0.90 -8.22
CA MET A 71 8.96 1.60 -7.47
C MET A 71 7.64 0.83 -7.47
N ALA A 72 7.28 0.17 -8.57
CA ALA A 72 6.12 -0.72 -8.61
C ALA A 72 6.25 -1.88 -7.60
N PHE A 73 7.44 -2.45 -7.46
CA PHE A 73 7.70 -3.49 -6.45
C PHE A 73 7.64 -2.97 -5.01
N VAL A 74 7.93 -1.69 -4.75
CA VAL A 74 7.69 -1.07 -3.43
C VAL A 74 6.20 -1.14 -3.07
N VAL A 75 5.32 -0.82 -4.05
CA VAL A 75 3.86 -0.87 -3.86
C VAL A 75 3.39 -2.31 -3.66
N ILE A 76 3.83 -3.22 -4.54
CA ILE A 76 3.46 -4.64 -4.48
C ILE A 76 3.90 -5.25 -3.14
N GLY A 77 5.15 -5.04 -2.73
CA GLY A 77 5.66 -5.52 -1.45
C GLY A 77 4.88 -4.96 -0.27
N GLY A 78 4.59 -3.66 -0.29
CA GLY A 78 3.75 -3.00 0.71
C GLY A 78 2.33 -3.58 0.76
N TYR A 79 1.70 -3.81 -0.40
CA TYR A 79 0.38 -4.44 -0.50
C TYR A 79 0.35 -5.85 0.08
N VAL A 80 1.32 -6.69 -0.29
CA VAL A 80 1.38 -8.10 0.17
C VAL A 80 1.54 -8.16 1.69
N VAL A 81 2.40 -7.31 2.27
CA VAL A 81 2.57 -7.22 3.73
C VAL A 81 1.29 -6.70 4.40
N ALA A 82 0.68 -5.62 3.89
CA ALA A 82 -0.54 -5.03 4.46
C ALA A 82 -1.74 -5.97 4.41
N SER A 83 -1.84 -6.79 3.36
CA SER A 83 -2.92 -7.76 3.15
C SER A 83 -2.70 -9.07 3.91
N SER A 84 -1.57 -9.22 4.58
CA SER A 84 -1.24 -10.45 5.31
C SER A 84 -2.09 -10.62 6.57
N PRO A 85 -2.38 -11.86 7.01
CA PRO A 85 -3.16 -12.10 8.22
C PRO A 85 -2.55 -11.57 9.53
N PRO A 86 -1.22 -11.49 9.71
CA PRO A 86 -0.64 -10.75 10.81
C PRO A 86 -1.00 -9.26 10.80
N ALA A 87 -0.96 -8.62 9.61
CA ALA A 87 -1.34 -7.23 9.45
C ALA A 87 -2.83 -7.02 9.76
N ALA A 88 -3.72 -7.91 9.30
CA ALA A 88 -5.15 -7.85 9.62
C ALA A 88 -5.39 -7.91 11.14
N ARG A 89 -4.71 -8.82 11.86
CA ARG A 89 -4.78 -8.89 13.34
C ARG A 89 -4.27 -7.61 14.02
N LEU A 90 -3.23 -7.01 13.48
CA LEU A 90 -2.70 -5.75 13.97
C LEU A 90 -3.71 -4.62 13.74
N ILE A 91 -4.30 -4.53 12.54
CA ILE A 91 -5.34 -3.56 12.20
C ILE A 91 -6.52 -3.67 13.17
N ASP A 92 -7.01 -4.89 13.44
CA ASP A 92 -8.12 -5.11 14.39
C ASP A 92 -7.78 -4.65 15.80
N ARG A 93 -6.54 -4.82 16.25
CA ARG A 93 -6.07 -4.31 17.56
C ARG A 93 -6.01 -2.78 17.58
N LEU A 94 -5.41 -2.18 16.54
CA LEU A 94 -5.28 -0.73 16.40
C LEU A 94 -6.64 -0.05 16.27
N ALA A 95 -7.61 -0.67 15.60
CA ALA A 95 -8.96 -0.15 15.46
C ALA A 95 -9.75 -0.09 16.78
N ARG A 96 -9.33 -0.79 17.84
CA ARG A 96 -9.97 -0.75 19.15
C ARG A 96 -9.55 0.43 20.02
N ILE A 97 -8.42 1.09 19.69
CA ILE A 97 -7.81 2.12 20.55
C ILE A 97 -8.59 3.44 20.57
N PRO A 98 -9.05 4.01 19.42
CA PRO A 98 -9.75 5.27 19.42
C PRO A 98 -11.09 5.22 20.16
N LYS A 99 -11.40 6.32 20.86
CA LYS A 99 -12.63 6.45 21.67
C LYS A 99 -13.68 7.37 21.05
N ASN A 100 -13.33 8.18 20.05
CA ASN A 100 -14.22 9.08 19.34
C ASN A 100 -13.75 9.33 17.91
N GLY A 101 -14.61 9.91 17.06
CA GLY A 101 -14.35 10.10 15.64
C GLY A 101 -13.11 10.95 15.34
N ARG A 102 -12.88 12.04 16.06
CA ARG A 102 -11.68 12.89 15.86
C ARG A 102 -10.39 12.17 16.25
N SER A 103 -10.40 11.48 17.37
CA SER A 103 -9.22 10.68 17.78
C SER A 103 -8.96 9.54 16.80
N ALA A 104 -10.00 8.97 16.17
CA ALA A 104 -9.85 7.95 15.15
C ALA A 104 -9.16 8.51 13.89
N VAL A 105 -9.52 9.71 13.43
CA VAL A 105 -8.85 10.38 12.30
C VAL A 105 -7.38 10.64 12.61
N CYS A 106 -7.06 11.19 13.80
CA CYS A 106 -5.67 11.40 14.20
C CYS A 106 -4.89 10.08 14.32
N TRP A 107 -5.53 9.03 14.81
CA TRP A 107 -4.91 7.72 14.94
C TRP A 107 -4.57 7.12 13.57
N VAL A 108 -5.48 7.23 12.59
CA VAL A 108 -5.21 6.86 11.21
C VAL A 108 -4.03 7.64 10.65
N ALA A 109 -4.00 8.97 10.84
CA ALA A 109 -2.90 9.81 10.41
C ALA A 109 -1.55 9.36 10.98
N LEU A 110 -1.49 9.15 12.31
CA LEU A 110 -0.27 8.70 12.98
C LEU A 110 0.21 7.34 12.46
N ILE A 111 -0.67 6.36 12.40
CA ILE A 111 -0.31 5.01 11.96
C ILE A 111 0.12 5.00 10.49
N SER A 112 -0.56 5.76 9.63
CA SER A 112 -0.17 5.89 8.23
C SER A 112 1.21 6.55 8.09
N MET A 113 1.50 7.60 8.83
CA MET A 113 2.82 8.24 8.83
C MET A 113 3.91 7.29 9.31
N VAL A 114 3.70 6.56 10.41
CA VAL A 114 4.65 5.56 10.91
C VAL A 114 4.87 4.43 9.90
N ALA A 115 3.81 3.89 9.31
CA ALA A 115 3.92 2.85 8.29
C ALA A 115 4.67 3.34 7.03
N SER A 116 4.53 4.62 6.67
CA SER A 116 5.19 5.23 5.53
C SER A 116 6.70 5.36 5.71
N LEU A 117 7.19 5.50 6.94
CA LEU A 117 8.63 5.50 7.21
C LEU A 117 9.28 4.15 6.87
N LEU A 118 8.50 3.07 6.97
CA LEU A 118 8.94 1.75 6.55
C LEU A 118 8.76 1.59 5.04
N ASN A 119 7.53 1.77 4.55
CA ASN A 119 7.18 1.60 3.14
C ASN A 119 5.94 2.44 2.81
N TRP A 120 6.04 3.34 1.82
CA TRP A 120 4.92 4.20 1.44
C TRP A 120 3.74 3.43 0.83
N GLY A 121 4.01 2.35 0.08
CA GLY A 121 2.96 1.48 -0.45
C GLY A 121 2.23 0.72 0.65
N LEU A 122 2.98 0.23 1.67
CA LEU A 122 2.40 -0.34 2.88
C LEU A 122 1.47 0.66 3.57
N SER A 123 1.92 1.91 3.73
CA SER A 123 1.14 2.96 4.39
C SER A 123 -0.21 3.19 3.74
N LEU A 124 -0.27 3.26 2.41
CA LEU A 124 -1.52 3.48 1.67
C LEU A 124 -2.53 2.35 1.91
N VAL A 125 -2.09 1.12 1.76
CA VAL A 125 -2.97 -0.05 1.88
C VAL A 125 -3.37 -0.28 3.34
N PHE A 126 -2.40 -0.26 4.25
CA PHE A 126 -2.62 -0.45 5.68
C PHE A 126 -3.51 0.65 6.27
N GLY A 127 -3.26 1.91 5.90
CA GLY A 127 -4.08 3.07 6.28
C GLY A 127 -5.52 2.92 5.80
N GLY A 128 -5.73 2.55 4.53
CA GLY A 128 -7.06 2.30 3.97
C GLY A 128 -7.80 1.15 4.66
N LEU A 129 -7.12 0.05 4.96
CA LEU A 129 -7.69 -1.07 5.70
C LEU A 129 -8.03 -0.68 7.15
N LEU A 130 -7.19 0.14 7.81
CA LEU A 130 -7.45 0.66 9.15
C LEU A 130 -8.68 1.59 9.16
N VAL A 131 -8.82 2.48 8.16
CA VAL A 131 -10.02 3.32 7.99
C VAL A 131 -11.28 2.46 7.87
N ARG A 132 -11.24 1.40 7.07
CA ARG A 132 -12.37 0.46 6.94
C ARG A 132 -12.69 -0.26 8.25
N ALA A 133 -11.68 -0.71 8.98
CA ALA A 133 -11.85 -1.37 10.27
C ALA A 133 -12.48 -0.41 11.31
N LEU A 134 -12.08 0.86 11.34
CA LEU A 134 -12.66 1.90 12.18
C LEU A 134 -14.08 2.27 11.74
N ALA A 135 -14.37 2.27 10.45
CA ALA A 135 -15.69 2.57 9.91
C ALA A 135 -16.76 1.55 10.33
N ARG A 136 -16.38 0.30 10.64
CA ARG A 136 -17.30 -0.71 11.22
C ARG A 136 -17.74 -0.37 12.65
N ARG A 137 -17.01 0.52 13.33
CA ARG A 137 -17.33 0.98 14.67
C ARG A 137 -18.25 2.19 14.61
N THR A 138 -19.55 1.94 14.54
CA THR A 138 -20.60 2.98 14.47
C THR A 138 -20.66 3.88 15.70
N ASP A 139 -20.16 3.38 16.85
CA ASP A 139 -20.03 4.11 18.13
C ASP A 139 -19.12 5.33 18.01
N LEU A 140 -18.11 5.30 17.15
CA LEU A 140 -17.13 6.38 16.98
C LEU A 140 -17.69 7.60 16.25
N LYS A 141 -18.71 7.44 15.40
CA LYS A 141 -19.24 8.49 14.50
C LYS A 141 -18.11 9.21 13.75
N MET A 142 -17.16 8.43 13.20
CA MET A 142 -16.00 8.94 12.49
C MET A 142 -16.41 9.46 11.10
N ASP A 143 -15.90 10.64 10.72
CA ASP A 143 -16.03 11.11 9.35
C ASP A 143 -15.14 10.29 8.42
N TYR A 144 -15.76 9.54 7.50
CA TYR A 144 -15.07 8.60 6.61
C TYR A 144 -14.13 9.32 5.62
N ARG A 145 -14.52 10.51 5.15
CA ARG A 145 -13.74 11.31 4.21
C ARG A 145 -12.50 11.88 4.87
N ALA A 146 -12.64 12.41 6.10
CA ALA A 146 -11.52 12.91 6.88
C ALA A 146 -10.54 11.78 7.25
N ALA A 147 -11.04 10.59 7.58
CA ALA A 147 -10.22 9.42 7.84
C ALA A 147 -9.49 8.94 6.58
N GLY A 148 -10.15 8.94 5.42
CA GLY A 148 -9.54 8.65 4.14
C GLY A 148 -8.40 9.62 3.80
N ALA A 149 -8.62 10.92 3.97
CA ALA A 149 -7.58 11.93 3.79
C ALA A 149 -6.41 11.74 4.78
N ALA A 150 -6.70 11.41 6.03
CA ALA A 150 -5.69 11.11 7.05
C ALA A 150 -4.83 9.89 6.71
N ALA A 151 -5.39 8.88 6.05
CA ALA A 151 -4.65 7.71 5.58
C ALA A 151 -3.58 8.05 4.52
N TYR A 152 -3.77 9.15 3.78
CA TYR A 152 -2.80 9.63 2.80
C TYR A 152 -1.65 10.45 3.41
N LEU A 153 -1.73 10.86 4.68
CA LEU A 153 -0.67 11.68 5.31
C LEU A 153 0.67 10.95 5.39
N GLY A 154 0.67 9.64 5.42
CA GLY A 154 1.92 8.87 5.29
C GLY A 154 2.66 9.19 4.00
N LEU A 155 1.98 9.10 2.86
CA LEU A 155 2.54 9.45 1.56
C LEU A 155 2.68 10.97 1.38
N GLY A 156 1.69 11.75 1.85
CA GLY A 156 1.66 13.20 1.61
C GLY A 156 2.65 14.01 2.44
N ALA A 157 3.00 13.57 3.65
CA ALA A 157 3.79 14.37 4.58
C ALA A 157 5.19 13.82 4.87
N VAL A 158 5.36 12.50 5.01
CA VAL A 158 6.61 11.94 5.59
C VAL A 158 7.31 10.89 4.75
N TRP A 159 6.73 10.44 3.62
CA TRP A 159 7.30 9.36 2.80
C TRP A 159 8.75 9.61 2.35
N ALA A 160 9.08 10.89 2.08
CA ALA A 160 10.41 11.28 1.63
C ALA A 160 11.50 11.12 2.71
N LEU A 161 11.09 11.00 3.98
CA LEU A 161 11.98 10.78 5.14
C LEU A 161 12.03 9.31 5.57
N GLY A 162 11.33 8.42 4.86
CA GLY A 162 11.28 6.99 5.13
C GLY A 162 12.26 6.17 4.29
N LEU A 163 12.42 4.89 4.66
CA LEU A 163 13.30 3.93 3.98
C LEU A 163 12.95 3.72 2.50
N SER A 164 11.68 3.90 2.12
CA SER A 164 11.20 3.80 0.74
C SER A 164 11.16 5.13 0.00
N SER A 165 11.85 6.15 0.51
CA SER A 165 12.01 7.43 -0.17
C SER A 165 12.66 7.23 -1.53
N SER A 166 11.94 7.49 -2.62
CA SER A 166 12.48 7.33 -3.97
C SER A 166 13.69 8.23 -4.23
N ALA A 167 13.69 9.45 -3.69
CA ALA A 167 14.78 10.39 -3.83
C ALA A 167 16.04 9.91 -3.08
N ALA A 168 15.89 9.51 -1.82
CA ALA A 168 17.02 9.03 -1.02
C ALA A 168 17.59 7.71 -1.56
N GLN A 169 16.72 6.77 -2.00
CA GLN A 169 17.15 5.51 -2.58
C GLN A 169 17.82 5.67 -3.94
N LEU A 170 17.31 6.59 -4.78
CA LEU A 170 17.94 6.91 -6.06
C LEU A 170 19.36 7.44 -5.83
N GLN A 171 19.52 8.38 -4.91
CA GLN A 171 20.79 9.01 -4.62
C GLN A 171 21.81 8.09 -3.91
N ALA A 172 21.32 7.12 -3.14
CA ALA A 172 22.15 6.14 -2.44
C ALA A 172 22.62 4.97 -3.33
N ASN A 173 22.06 4.82 -4.54
CA ASN A 173 22.36 3.70 -5.42
C ASN A 173 22.98 4.17 -6.74
N PRO A 174 24.28 3.91 -6.97
CA PRO A 174 24.96 4.35 -8.20
C PRO A 174 24.38 3.74 -9.47
N ALA A 175 23.78 2.54 -9.39
CA ALA A 175 23.17 1.87 -10.55
C ALA A 175 21.83 2.52 -10.97
N SER A 176 21.19 3.29 -10.08
CA SER A 176 19.92 3.97 -10.34
C SER A 176 20.10 5.43 -10.74
N LEU A 177 21.28 6.03 -10.46
CA LEU A 177 21.57 7.42 -10.79
C LEU A 177 21.92 7.57 -12.27
N PRO A 178 21.36 8.58 -12.97
CA PRO A 178 21.85 8.97 -14.27
C PRO A 178 23.33 9.36 -14.23
N PRO A 179 24.16 8.96 -15.20
CA PRO A 179 25.62 9.23 -15.18
C PRO A 179 25.96 10.72 -15.04
N SER A 180 25.14 11.60 -15.59
CA SER A 180 25.30 13.05 -15.49
C SER A 180 25.15 13.57 -14.04
N ILE A 181 24.22 13.00 -13.27
CA ILE A 181 24.02 13.35 -11.86
C ILE A 181 25.12 12.72 -11.01
N LEU A 182 25.42 11.44 -11.24
CA LEU A 182 26.46 10.71 -10.51
C LEU A 182 27.83 11.42 -10.59
N SER A 183 28.17 12.00 -11.73
CA SER A 183 29.44 12.73 -11.92
C SER A 183 29.51 14.03 -11.13
N ILE A 184 28.37 14.62 -10.78
CA ILE A 184 28.29 15.89 -10.05
C ILE A 184 28.15 15.66 -8.53
N THR A 185 27.21 14.82 -8.13
CA THR A 185 26.84 14.63 -6.71
C THR A 185 27.57 13.46 -6.05
N GLY A 186 28.06 12.50 -6.84
CA GLY A 186 28.49 11.22 -6.28
C GLY A 186 27.31 10.43 -5.71
N VAL A 187 27.62 9.42 -4.91
CA VAL A 187 26.65 8.61 -4.15
C VAL A 187 26.46 9.24 -2.77
N ILE A 188 25.23 9.58 -2.40
CA ILE A 188 24.90 10.15 -1.08
C ILE A 188 24.15 9.07 -0.28
N PRO A 189 24.76 8.50 0.77
CA PRO A 189 24.15 7.41 1.54
C PRO A 189 23.00 7.91 2.44
N PHE A 190 22.22 6.98 2.99
CA PHE A 190 21.11 7.30 3.91
C PHE A 190 21.58 8.04 5.18
N THR A 191 22.82 7.85 5.61
CA THR A 191 23.41 8.55 6.74
C THR A 191 23.56 10.04 6.51
N GLU A 192 23.64 10.46 5.25
CA GLU A 192 23.74 11.87 4.84
C GLU A 192 22.41 12.44 4.31
N THR A 193 21.32 11.69 4.40
CA THR A 193 19.98 12.10 3.98
C THR A 193 18.95 11.86 5.07
N ILE A 194 18.26 10.74 5.03
CA ILE A 194 17.13 10.45 5.93
C ILE A 194 17.52 10.19 7.38
N PHE A 195 18.77 9.76 7.65
CA PHE A 195 19.27 9.51 9.01
C PHE A 195 20.03 10.69 9.63
N LEU A 196 20.02 11.85 8.99
CA LEU A 196 20.52 13.06 9.61
C LEU A 196 19.61 13.48 10.79
N TRP A 197 20.18 14.05 11.84
CA TRP A 197 19.39 14.56 12.97
C TRP A 197 18.40 15.66 12.55
N GLN A 198 18.75 16.48 11.56
CA GLN A 198 17.88 17.50 10.96
C GLN A 198 16.64 16.86 10.33
N SER A 199 16.81 15.75 9.62
CA SER A 199 15.71 14.98 9.05
C SER A 199 14.79 14.42 10.13
N GLY A 200 15.35 14.01 11.28
CA GLY A 200 14.59 13.59 12.45
C GLY A 200 13.76 14.73 13.07
N VAL A 201 14.35 15.93 13.20
CA VAL A 201 13.62 17.13 13.67
C VAL A 201 12.52 17.51 12.69
N LEU A 202 12.80 17.51 11.39
CA LEU A 202 11.82 17.80 10.35
C LEU A 202 10.67 16.79 10.40
N LEU A 203 10.99 15.49 10.52
CA LEU A 203 9.99 14.43 10.66
C LEU A 203 9.07 14.67 11.87
N ALA A 204 9.65 14.96 13.03
CA ALA A 204 8.87 15.24 14.24
C ALA A 204 7.96 16.47 14.06
N ALA A 205 8.47 17.54 13.47
CA ALA A 205 7.68 18.73 13.16
C ALA A 205 6.52 18.42 12.20
N LEU A 206 6.79 17.70 11.12
CA LEU A 206 5.76 17.31 10.14
C LEU A 206 4.69 16.41 10.77
N VAL A 207 5.07 15.44 11.59
CA VAL A 207 4.11 14.57 12.30
C VAL A 207 3.24 15.39 13.24
N ILE A 208 3.82 16.25 14.07
CA ILE A 208 3.08 17.09 15.04
C ILE A 208 2.10 18.00 14.31
N VAL A 209 2.57 18.74 13.30
CA VAL A 209 1.71 19.66 12.53
C VAL A 209 0.59 18.90 11.83
N SER A 210 0.90 17.77 11.20
CA SER A 210 -0.09 16.93 10.52
C SER A 210 -1.17 16.42 11.49
N LEU A 211 -0.79 16.00 12.68
CA LEU A 211 -1.75 15.53 13.71
C LEU A 211 -2.61 16.69 14.22
N ILE A 212 -2.04 17.88 14.46
CA ILE A 212 -2.79 19.07 14.86
C ILE A 212 -3.82 19.44 13.78
N VAL A 213 -3.40 19.48 12.51
CA VAL A 213 -4.27 19.79 11.39
C VAL A 213 -5.36 18.73 11.24
N ALA A 214 -5.01 17.44 11.27
CA ALA A 214 -5.98 16.34 11.18
C ALA A 214 -7.04 16.43 12.29
N TYR A 215 -6.63 16.73 13.53
CA TYR A 215 -7.56 16.90 14.65
C TYR A 215 -8.45 18.14 14.50
N ALA A 216 -7.87 19.27 14.12
CA ALA A 216 -8.58 20.54 14.00
C ALA A 216 -9.58 20.56 12.83
N THR A 217 -9.27 19.85 11.74
CA THR A 217 -10.11 19.79 10.54
C THR A 217 -11.12 18.64 10.56
N ALA A 218 -10.94 17.63 11.42
CA ALA A 218 -11.87 16.53 11.54
C ALA A 218 -13.25 17.02 12.03
N PRO A 219 -14.34 16.72 11.31
CA PRO A 219 -15.69 17.09 11.71
C PRO A 219 -16.08 16.51 13.08
N GLY A 220 -16.94 17.20 13.81
CA GLY A 220 -17.53 16.69 15.04
C GLY A 220 -18.52 15.57 14.79
N ALA A 221 -18.89 14.82 15.84
CA ALA A 221 -19.82 13.68 15.73
C ALA A 221 -21.19 14.03 15.14
N SER A 222 -21.60 15.29 15.22
CA SER A 222 -22.87 15.80 14.71
C SER A 222 -22.83 16.14 13.21
N SER A 223 -21.65 16.44 12.64
CA SER A 223 -21.46 16.80 11.24
C SER A 223 -20.66 15.75 10.45
N ALA A 224 -20.18 14.71 11.14
CA ALA A 224 -19.45 13.62 10.53
C ALA A 224 -20.33 12.81 9.57
N ARG A 225 -19.82 12.52 8.38
CA ARG A 225 -20.42 11.57 7.45
C ARG A 225 -19.76 10.21 7.61
N THR A 226 -20.54 9.25 8.09
CA THR A 226 -20.09 7.85 8.23
C THR A 226 -19.94 7.17 6.88
N ALA A 227 -19.30 6.00 6.83
CA ALA A 227 -19.17 5.22 5.60
C ALA A 227 -20.52 4.90 4.96
N GLU A 228 -21.51 4.51 5.77
CA GLU A 228 -22.88 4.23 5.32
C GLU A 228 -23.52 5.44 4.66
N GLN A 229 -23.38 6.63 5.27
CA GLN A 229 -23.89 7.88 4.70
C GLN A 229 -23.16 8.32 3.42
N CYS A 230 -21.95 7.79 3.19
CA CYS A 230 -21.22 7.95 1.94
C CYS A 230 -21.55 6.84 0.91
N GLY A 231 -22.47 5.92 1.21
CA GLY A 231 -22.81 4.79 0.35
C GLY A 231 -21.73 3.71 0.26
N ILE A 232 -20.83 3.65 1.24
CA ILE A 232 -19.69 2.73 1.25
C ILE A 232 -19.96 1.64 2.28
N ASP A 233 -19.95 0.38 1.84
CA ASP A 233 -19.99 -0.77 2.74
C ASP A 233 -18.59 -1.03 3.33
N PRO A 234 -18.39 -0.87 4.64
CA PRO A 234 -17.13 -1.17 5.29
C PRO A 234 -16.92 -2.69 5.51
N SER A 235 -17.96 -3.51 5.33
CA SER A 235 -17.88 -4.97 5.51
C SER A 235 -17.20 -5.64 4.32
N PHE A 236 -15.87 -5.55 4.26
CA PHE A 236 -15.12 -6.36 3.31
C PHE A 236 -14.95 -7.76 3.86
N THR A 237 -15.63 -8.71 3.28
CA THR A 237 -15.36 -10.14 3.49
C THR A 237 -14.40 -10.58 2.39
N ALA A 238 -13.21 -11.03 2.78
CA ALA A 238 -12.31 -11.66 1.80
C ALA A 238 -13.05 -12.82 1.12
N PRO A 239 -12.93 -12.97 -0.21
CA PRO A 239 -13.55 -14.10 -0.89
C PRO A 239 -13.07 -15.40 -0.24
N PRO A 240 -13.95 -16.38 -0.08
CA PRO A 240 -13.59 -17.67 0.49
C PRO A 240 -12.45 -18.29 -0.35
N PRO A 241 -11.50 -18.97 0.29
CA PRO A 241 -10.41 -19.63 -0.44
C PRO A 241 -10.99 -20.57 -1.48
N ALA A 242 -10.45 -20.55 -2.69
CA ALA A 242 -10.88 -21.39 -3.79
C ALA A 242 -10.80 -22.87 -3.37
N GLN A 243 -11.90 -23.61 -3.60
CA GLN A 243 -11.94 -25.05 -3.31
C GLN A 243 -11.12 -25.79 -4.37
N ARG A 244 -10.35 -26.76 -3.93
CA ARG A 244 -9.57 -27.62 -4.83
C ARG A 244 -10.50 -28.46 -5.66
N THR A 245 -10.46 -28.29 -6.96
CA THR A 245 -11.28 -29.02 -7.93
C THR A 245 -10.47 -29.95 -8.82
N ARG A 246 -9.15 -29.72 -8.96
CA ARG A 246 -8.25 -30.43 -9.86
C ARG A 246 -7.01 -30.96 -9.15
N PRO A 247 -6.49 -32.14 -9.53
CA PRO A 247 -5.27 -32.71 -8.92
C PRO A 247 -4.03 -31.78 -9.01
N GLY A 248 -3.88 -31.03 -10.13
CA GLY A 248 -2.77 -30.10 -10.33
C GLY A 248 -2.75 -28.92 -9.37
N GLU A 249 -3.89 -28.55 -8.80
CA GLU A 249 -4.00 -27.48 -7.80
C GLU A 249 -3.28 -27.82 -6.48
N TRP A 250 -2.80 -29.08 -6.34
CA TRP A 250 -1.95 -29.43 -5.20
C TRP A 250 -0.69 -28.58 -5.12
N LEU A 251 -0.04 -28.28 -6.24
CA LEU A 251 1.14 -27.42 -6.28
C LEU A 251 0.80 -25.96 -5.94
N GLU A 252 -0.35 -25.45 -6.39
CA GLU A 252 -0.81 -24.08 -6.11
C GLU A 252 -1.10 -23.88 -4.60
N HIS A 253 -1.63 -24.90 -3.95
CA HIS A 253 -1.98 -24.87 -2.53
C HIS A 253 -0.88 -25.44 -1.62
N SER A 254 0.21 -25.95 -2.18
CA SER A 254 1.33 -26.47 -1.41
C SER A 254 2.27 -25.35 -0.96
N PRO A 255 2.69 -25.31 0.31
CA PRO A 255 3.66 -24.33 0.77
C PRO A 255 5.08 -24.57 0.26
N VAL A 256 5.34 -25.75 -0.33
CA VAL A 256 6.71 -26.21 -0.67
C VAL A 256 7.39 -25.25 -1.64
N LEU A 257 6.74 -24.87 -2.74
CA LEU A 257 7.31 -23.96 -3.73
C LEU A 257 7.59 -22.58 -3.12
N THR A 258 6.67 -22.07 -2.33
CA THR A 258 6.87 -20.76 -1.66
C THR A 258 7.99 -20.84 -0.63
N LEU A 259 8.12 -21.93 0.13
CA LEU A 259 9.21 -22.14 1.07
C LEU A 259 10.55 -22.21 0.37
N LEU A 260 10.64 -22.91 -0.76
CA LEU A 260 11.85 -22.97 -1.57
C LEU A 260 12.24 -21.58 -2.10
N LEU A 261 11.28 -20.82 -2.63
CA LEU A 261 11.53 -19.46 -3.09
C LEU A 261 11.96 -18.53 -1.95
N VAL A 262 11.33 -18.64 -0.79
CA VAL A 262 11.71 -17.88 0.42
C VAL A 262 13.11 -18.26 0.88
N ALA A 263 13.48 -19.56 0.84
CA ALA A 263 14.81 -20.01 1.22
C ALA A 263 15.89 -19.50 0.25
N LEU A 264 15.63 -19.53 -1.06
CA LEU A 264 16.54 -18.97 -2.07
C LEU A 264 16.70 -17.46 -1.88
N ALA A 265 15.59 -16.76 -1.65
CA ALA A 265 15.60 -15.33 -1.39
C ALA A 265 16.35 -14.97 -0.10
N ALA A 266 16.14 -15.75 0.96
CA ALA A 266 16.86 -15.58 2.23
C ALA A 266 18.38 -15.80 2.05
N GLY A 267 18.77 -16.76 1.23
CA GLY A 267 20.18 -16.99 0.88
C GLY A 267 20.80 -15.79 0.15
N TRP A 268 20.09 -15.20 -0.80
CA TRP A 268 20.55 -13.99 -1.49
C TRP A 268 20.61 -12.78 -0.55
N LEU A 269 19.59 -12.56 0.27
CA LEU A 269 19.58 -11.48 1.26
C LEU A 269 20.73 -11.66 2.27
N TYR A 270 20.98 -12.89 2.72
CA TYR A 270 22.10 -13.16 3.61
C TYR A 270 23.44 -12.72 3.00
N GLN A 271 23.68 -13.02 1.72
CA GLN A 271 24.92 -12.60 1.03
C GLN A 271 25.01 -11.07 0.93
N GLU A 272 23.91 -10.38 0.62
CA GLU A 272 23.87 -8.92 0.56
C GLU A 272 24.21 -8.27 1.90
N PHE A 273 23.63 -8.77 3.00
CA PHE A 273 23.88 -8.24 4.34
C PHE A 273 25.23 -8.70 4.94
N ALA A 274 25.78 -9.82 4.50
CA ALA A 274 27.10 -10.29 4.92
C ALA A 274 28.23 -9.54 4.21
N SER A 275 28.01 -9.11 2.96
CA SER A 275 29.03 -8.44 2.12
C SER A 275 29.06 -6.92 2.29
N LYS A 276 28.02 -6.30 2.87
CA LYS A 276 27.84 -4.85 2.97
C LYS A 276 27.36 -4.43 4.36
N PRO A 277 27.67 -3.22 4.83
CA PRO A 277 27.04 -2.67 6.02
C PRO A 277 25.51 -2.67 5.86
N ALA A 278 24.76 -2.98 6.94
CA ALA A 278 23.32 -3.15 6.91
C ALA A 278 22.57 -1.92 6.31
N ILE A 279 23.03 -0.71 6.61
CA ILE A 279 22.47 0.53 6.06
C ILE A 279 22.65 0.58 4.54
N THR A 280 23.81 0.21 4.03
CA THR A 280 24.10 0.18 2.59
C THR A 280 23.31 -0.93 1.90
N ALA A 281 23.16 -2.10 2.51
CA ALA A 281 22.39 -3.19 1.97
C ALA A 281 20.90 -2.80 1.83
N ILE A 282 20.30 -2.21 2.88
CA ILE A 282 18.87 -1.81 2.87
C ILE A 282 18.59 -0.59 1.97
N SER A 283 19.58 0.25 1.69
CA SER A 283 19.43 1.37 0.76
C SER A 283 19.36 0.92 -0.70
N GLY A 284 19.75 -0.32 -1.01
CA GLY A 284 19.56 -0.89 -2.33
C GLY A 284 18.10 -1.21 -2.61
N LEU A 285 17.49 -0.60 -3.64
CA LEU A 285 16.09 -0.79 -4.03
C LEU A 285 15.72 -2.27 -4.22
N ASN A 286 16.61 -3.05 -4.81
CA ASN A 286 16.37 -4.48 -5.04
C ASN A 286 16.33 -5.26 -3.73
N THR A 287 17.29 -5.03 -2.83
CA THR A 287 17.35 -5.66 -1.50
C THR A 287 16.11 -5.30 -0.68
N TYR A 288 15.76 -4.02 -0.68
CA TYR A 288 14.59 -3.50 0.01
C TYR A 288 13.29 -4.15 -0.51
N ASN A 289 13.07 -4.13 -1.82
CA ASN A 289 11.89 -4.72 -2.44
C ASN A 289 11.78 -6.22 -2.19
N PHE A 290 12.91 -6.91 -2.31
CA PHE A 290 12.95 -8.35 -2.12
C PHE A 290 12.64 -8.75 -0.69
N LEU A 291 13.15 -7.98 0.29
CA LEU A 291 12.82 -8.14 1.70
C LEU A 291 11.31 -8.03 1.97
N PHE A 292 10.65 -7.01 1.43
CA PHE A 292 9.21 -6.81 1.61
C PHE A 292 8.37 -7.91 0.97
N ILE A 293 8.73 -8.36 -0.24
CA ILE A 293 8.05 -9.46 -0.92
C ILE A 293 8.20 -10.75 -0.12
N MET A 294 9.40 -11.03 0.41
CA MET A 294 9.65 -12.23 1.20
C MET A 294 8.93 -12.21 2.55
N LEU A 295 8.90 -11.06 3.23
CA LEU A 295 8.13 -10.89 4.46
C LEU A 295 6.63 -11.14 4.23
N GLY A 296 6.08 -10.58 3.18
CA GLY A 296 4.67 -10.78 2.83
C GLY A 296 4.35 -12.22 2.47
N SER A 297 5.18 -12.86 1.64
CA SER A 297 5.02 -14.27 1.24
C SER A 297 5.11 -15.21 2.44
N SER A 298 6.10 -14.99 3.33
CA SER A 298 6.25 -15.77 4.57
C SER A 298 5.07 -15.60 5.52
N ALA A 299 4.55 -14.37 5.65
CA ALA A 299 3.39 -14.07 6.48
C ALA A 299 2.11 -14.73 5.95
N ALA A 300 1.94 -14.78 4.63
CA ALA A 300 0.82 -15.48 3.99
C ALA A 300 0.89 -16.99 4.23
N LEU A 301 2.08 -17.59 4.11
CA LEU A 301 2.28 -19.02 4.40
C LEU A 301 1.97 -19.39 5.85
N ALA A 302 2.52 -18.62 6.80
CA ALA A 302 2.29 -18.86 8.21
C ALA A 302 0.80 -18.85 8.56
N ALA A 303 0.04 -17.98 7.90
CA ALA A 303 -1.40 -17.87 8.11
C ALA A 303 -2.19 -19.02 7.45
N ALA A 304 -1.80 -19.44 6.26
CA ALA A 304 -2.42 -20.61 5.61
C ALA A 304 -2.20 -21.90 6.43
N GLN A 305 -1.05 -22.04 7.07
CA GLN A 305 -0.80 -23.16 7.99
C GLN A 305 -1.64 -23.06 9.26
N LEU A 306 -1.73 -21.87 9.87
CA LEU A 306 -2.55 -21.67 11.08
C LEU A 306 -4.05 -21.89 10.84
N SER A 307 -4.56 -21.53 9.67
CA SER A 307 -5.96 -21.77 9.32
C SER A 307 -6.24 -23.27 9.16
N ARG A 308 -5.31 -24.03 8.59
CA ARG A 308 -5.41 -25.51 8.46
C ARG A 308 -5.39 -26.21 9.81
N CYS A 309 -4.55 -25.76 10.76
CA CYS A 309 -4.52 -26.32 12.12
C CYS A 309 -5.79 -25.98 12.94
N ARG A 310 -6.55 -24.99 12.52
CA ARG A 310 -7.74 -24.52 13.25
C ARG A 310 -9.04 -25.12 12.71
N ASP A 311 -9.02 -25.78 11.55
CA ASP A 311 -10.17 -26.48 10.97
C ASP A 311 -10.15 -27.97 11.41
N PRO A 312 -11.05 -28.39 12.35
CA PRO A 312 -11.10 -29.79 12.80
C PRO A 312 -11.38 -30.77 11.67
N ARG A 313 -11.97 -30.32 10.56
CA ARG A 313 -12.32 -31.16 9.40
C ARG A 313 -11.10 -31.52 8.55
N SER A 314 -9.97 -30.84 8.70
CA SER A 314 -8.75 -31.20 7.97
C SER A 314 -8.05 -32.44 8.55
N ALA A 315 -8.37 -32.86 9.78
CA ALA A 315 -7.82 -34.06 10.42
C ALA A 315 -8.49 -35.36 9.91
N ASP A 316 -9.72 -35.29 9.40
CA ASP A 316 -10.47 -36.47 8.96
C ASP A 316 -10.13 -36.91 7.52
N HIS A 317 -9.57 -36.04 6.70
CA HIS A 317 -9.19 -36.42 5.32
C HIS A 317 -7.93 -37.30 5.20
N HIS A 318 -7.19 -37.51 6.29
CA HIS A 318 -6.06 -38.45 6.31
C HIS A 318 -6.40 -39.86 6.82
N ARG A 319 -7.66 -40.10 7.24
CA ARG A 319 -8.10 -41.43 7.73
C ARG A 319 -9.07 -42.20 6.82
N GLY A 320 -9.41 -41.63 5.68
CA GLY A 320 -10.38 -42.22 4.77
C GLY A 320 -9.95 -42.18 3.31
N ALA A 321 -8.85 -42.84 2.97
CA ALA A 321 -8.59 -43.22 1.58
C ALA A 321 -9.28 -44.57 1.33
N ASP A 322 -10.60 -44.56 1.14
CA ASP A 322 -11.27 -45.68 0.52
C ASP A 322 -11.04 -45.63 -0.99
N PRO A 323 -10.63 -46.76 -1.58
CA PRO A 323 -10.34 -46.80 -3.00
C PRO A 323 -11.63 -46.85 -3.84
N VAL A 324 -11.75 -45.87 -4.72
CA VAL A 324 -12.49 -45.94 -5.98
C VAL A 324 -13.94 -46.44 -5.93
N SER A 325 -14.87 -45.53 -5.77
CA SER A 325 -16.22 -45.68 -6.31
C SER A 325 -16.26 -45.06 -7.73
N PRO A 326 -16.60 -45.81 -8.78
CA PRO A 326 -16.73 -45.26 -10.12
C PRO A 326 -18.09 -44.55 -10.29
N VAL A 327 -18.15 -43.28 -10.07
CA VAL A 327 -19.32 -42.41 -10.39
C VAL A 327 -19.31 -42.06 -11.88
N TRP A 328 -19.27 -43.08 -12.77
CA TRP A 328 -19.39 -42.89 -14.22
C TRP A 328 -20.54 -43.67 -14.86
N LEU A 329 -21.55 -44.11 -14.09
CA LEU A 329 -22.67 -44.86 -14.63
C LEU A 329 -24.02 -44.38 -14.07
N ASP A 330 -24.33 -43.07 -14.19
CA ASP A 330 -25.74 -42.67 -14.13
C ASP A 330 -25.98 -41.29 -14.75
N ARG A 331 -25.76 -41.18 -16.05
CA ARG A 331 -26.34 -40.14 -16.90
C ARG A 331 -26.74 -40.66 -18.26
N ARG A 332 -27.63 -41.68 -18.26
CA ARG A 332 -28.48 -42.00 -19.41
C ARG A 332 -29.83 -42.50 -18.89
N GLY A 333 -30.80 -41.63 -18.80
CA GLY A 333 -32.17 -42.04 -18.49
C GLY A 333 -32.99 -40.92 -17.87
N ALA A 334 -33.20 -39.81 -18.57
CA ALA A 334 -34.36 -38.96 -18.34
C ALA A 334 -34.46 -37.91 -19.47
N ASP A 335 -34.67 -38.40 -20.69
CA ASP A 335 -35.22 -37.56 -21.76
C ASP A 335 -36.23 -38.41 -22.54
N SER A 336 -37.46 -38.43 -22.06
CA SER A 336 -38.64 -38.81 -22.85
C SER A 336 -39.92 -38.42 -22.11
N GLY A 337 -40.61 -37.45 -22.65
CA GLY A 337 -42.05 -37.50 -22.55
C GLY A 337 -42.81 -36.28 -22.04
N GLN A 338 -43.56 -35.76 -22.97
CA GLN A 338 -44.79 -34.93 -22.82
C GLN A 338 -44.55 -33.42 -22.84
N GLY A 339 -44.97 -32.65 -23.83
CA GLY A 339 -46.03 -32.81 -24.84
C GLY A 339 -47.37 -32.21 -24.37
N HIS A 340 -47.76 -31.14 -25.02
CA HIS A 340 -49.11 -30.54 -25.06
C HIS A 340 -49.66 -29.75 -23.84
N ARG A 341 -49.79 -28.49 -23.90
CA ARG A 341 -50.87 -27.57 -24.33
C ARG A 341 -50.49 -26.15 -23.99
#